data_c89f45304745bd19e8ab4c89c14abb90
#
_entry.id   c89f45304745bd19e8ab4c89c14abb90
#
_cell.length_a   1.000
_cell.length_b   1.000
_cell.length_c   1.000
_cell.angle_alpha   90.00
_cell.angle_beta   90.00
_cell.angle_gamma   90.00
#
_symmetry.space_group_name_H-M   'P 1'
#
loop_
_entity.id
_entity.type
_entity.pdbx_description
1 polymer ?
#
loop_
_entity_poly.entity_id
_entity_poly.type
_entity_poly.pdbx_seq_one_letter_code
_entity_poly.pdbx_strand_id
1 'polypeptide(L)'
;MNYAFHIDLGEMPYDKWHAMYSAPENTAKRADWWGPEHVGKSGENSAIILAQIHDEVKLTEHMKFVRDMASKMGMKHQIFKLSPDDR
;
A
#
# COMPACT_ATOMS: atom_id res chain seq x y z
N MET A 1 -13.41 -0.76 4.86
CA MET A 1 -12.10 -0.24 4.39
C MET A 1 -12.34 0.77 3.31
N ASN A 2 -11.64 1.89 3.39
CA ASN A 2 -11.93 3.04 2.51
C ASN A 2 -10.89 3.27 1.40
N TYR A 3 -9.85 2.44 1.34
CA TYR A 3 -8.83 2.56 0.30
C TYR A 3 -8.42 1.19 -0.23
N ALA A 4 -8.12 1.17 -1.52
CA ALA A 4 -7.52 0.02 -2.18
C ALA A 4 -6.25 0.48 -2.91
N PHE A 5 -5.20 -0.34 -2.83
CA PHE A 5 -3.92 -0.06 -3.48
C PHE A 5 -3.58 -1.25 -4.36
N HIS A 6 -3.30 -0.99 -5.62
CA HIS A 6 -2.74 -1.99 -6.51
C HIS A 6 -1.27 -1.65 -6.75
N ILE A 7 -0.39 -2.60 -6.54
CA ILE A 7 1.04 -2.39 -6.63
C ILE A 7 1.62 -3.32 -7.69
N ASP A 8 2.15 -2.73 -8.76
CA ASP A 8 2.97 -3.44 -9.72
C ASP A 8 4.39 -3.45 -9.17
N LEU A 9 4.88 -4.64 -8.83
CA LEU A 9 6.18 -4.80 -8.17
C LEU A 9 7.37 -4.81 -9.15
N GLY A 10 7.09 -4.71 -10.46
CA GLY A 10 8.15 -4.80 -11.45
C GLY A 10 8.79 -6.19 -11.45
N GLU A 11 10.08 -6.26 -11.20
CA GLU A 11 10.81 -7.52 -11.15
C GLU A 11 10.87 -8.14 -9.75
N MET A 12 10.36 -7.43 -8.72
CA MET A 12 10.43 -7.90 -7.34
C MET A 12 9.38 -8.99 -7.10
N PRO A 13 9.77 -10.15 -6.52
CA PRO A 13 8.80 -11.16 -6.12
C PRO A 13 7.93 -10.66 -4.97
N TYR A 14 6.67 -11.11 -4.94
CA TYR A 14 5.74 -10.73 -3.88
C TYR A 14 6.28 -11.00 -2.48
N ASP A 15 6.89 -12.15 -2.25
CA ASP A 15 7.37 -12.52 -0.91
C ASP A 15 8.44 -11.55 -0.40
N LYS A 16 9.30 -11.08 -1.29
CA LYS A 16 10.32 -10.10 -0.93
C LYS A 16 9.71 -8.75 -0.60
N TRP A 17 8.74 -8.30 -1.40
CA TRP A 17 8.01 -7.06 -1.13
C TRP A 17 7.24 -7.16 0.18
N HIS A 18 6.56 -8.28 0.42
CA HIS A 18 5.78 -8.47 1.66
C HIS A 18 6.66 -8.41 2.89
N ALA A 19 7.86 -8.97 2.83
CA ALA A 19 8.82 -8.89 3.94
C ALA A 19 9.22 -7.44 4.23
N MET A 20 9.44 -6.63 3.19
CA MET A 20 9.72 -5.20 3.34
C MET A 20 8.52 -4.44 3.89
N TYR A 21 7.34 -4.70 3.34
CA TYR A 21 6.10 -4.04 3.75
C TYR A 21 5.80 -4.29 5.23
N SER A 22 6.05 -5.51 5.70
CA SER A 22 5.77 -5.94 7.07
C SER A 22 6.91 -5.65 8.04
N ALA A 23 8.03 -5.13 7.58
CA ALA A 23 9.17 -4.83 8.45
C ALA A 23 8.79 -3.80 9.52
N PRO A 24 9.29 -3.96 10.77
CA PRO A 24 8.89 -3.07 11.87
C PRO A 24 9.09 -1.58 11.59
N GLU A 25 10.18 -1.20 10.93
CA GLU A 25 10.45 0.19 10.57
C GLU A 25 9.43 0.75 9.59
N ASN A 26 8.85 -0.08 8.73
CA ASN A 26 7.83 0.34 7.78
C ASN A 26 6.44 0.34 8.40
N THR A 27 6.12 -0.63 9.24
CA THR A 27 4.84 -0.65 9.96
C THR A 27 4.75 0.52 10.95
N ALA A 28 5.85 0.90 11.57
CA ALA A 28 5.88 2.04 12.48
C ALA A 28 5.49 3.36 11.78
N LYS A 29 5.83 3.53 10.52
CA LYS A 29 5.46 4.72 9.74
C LYS A 29 3.96 4.82 9.49
N ARG A 30 3.23 3.71 9.62
CA ARG A 30 1.80 3.62 9.38
C ARG A 30 0.96 3.47 10.66
N ALA A 31 1.59 3.32 11.82
CA ALA A 31 0.98 2.75 13.03
C ALA A 31 -0.29 3.47 13.51
N ASP A 32 -0.34 4.81 13.48
CA ASP A 32 -1.45 5.57 14.07
C ASP A 32 -2.60 5.85 13.12
N TRP A 33 -2.33 5.89 11.83
CA TRP A 33 -3.31 6.36 10.84
C TRP A 33 -3.70 5.29 9.82
N TRP A 34 -3.01 4.17 9.81
CA TRP A 34 -3.30 3.03 8.96
C TRP A 34 -3.96 1.95 9.81
N GLY A 35 -5.24 1.74 9.61
CA GLY A 35 -6.03 0.80 10.40
C GLY A 35 -5.98 -0.64 9.89
N PRO A 36 -7.04 -1.42 10.16
CA PRO A 36 -7.09 -2.80 9.68
C PRO A 36 -6.91 -2.90 8.17
N GLU A 37 -6.27 -3.96 7.72
CA GLU A 37 -5.97 -4.15 6.31
C GLU A 37 -6.05 -5.61 5.91
N HIS A 38 -6.24 -5.82 4.60
CA HIS A 38 -6.05 -7.10 3.94
C HIS A 38 -4.97 -6.91 2.87
N VAL A 39 -3.96 -7.76 2.90
CA VAL A 39 -2.86 -7.73 1.93
C VAL A 39 -2.85 -9.06 1.19
N GLY A 40 -2.82 -9.00 -0.12
CA GLY A 40 -2.85 -10.21 -0.94
C GLY A 40 -1.99 -10.13 -2.17
N LYS A 41 -1.59 -11.30 -2.62
CA LYS A 41 -0.88 -11.48 -3.88
C LYS A 41 -1.89 -11.46 -5.02
N SER A 42 -1.72 -10.58 -6.00
CA SER A 42 -2.60 -10.51 -7.17
C SER A 42 -1.95 -11.06 -8.44
N GLY A 43 -0.68 -11.44 -8.35
CA GLY A 43 0.12 -12.03 -9.40
C GLY A 43 1.51 -12.30 -8.87
N GLU A 44 2.40 -12.87 -9.67
CA GLU A 44 3.76 -13.18 -9.22
C GLU A 44 4.51 -11.92 -8.80
N ASN A 45 4.25 -10.81 -9.48
CA ASN A 45 4.93 -9.53 -9.26
C ASN A 45 3.92 -8.41 -9.02
N SER A 46 2.83 -8.72 -8.32
CA SER A 46 1.82 -7.71 -7.98
C SER A 46 1.13 -8.01 -6.67
N ALA A 47 0.64 -6.95 -6.02
CA ALA A 47 -0.02 -7.03 -4.73
C ALA A 47 -1.23 -6.11 -4.69
N ILE A 48 -2.21 -6.48 -3.85
CA ILE A 48 -3.35 -5.62 -3.56
C ILE A 48 -3.43 -5.45 -2.05
N ILE A 49 -3.68 -4.21 -1.62
CA ILE A 49 -3.94 -3.88 -0.23
C ILE A 49 -5.31 -3.23 -0.14
N LEU A 50 -6.15 -3.73 0.76
CA LEU A 50 -7.37 -3.04 1.19
C LEU A 50 -7.11 -2.55 2.60
N ALA A 51 -7.31 -1.27 2.86
CA ALA A 51 -6.98 -0.69 4.16
C ALA A 51 -8.00 0.33 4.62
N GLN A 52 -8.11 0.47 5.93
CA GLN A 52 -8.87 1.54 6.57
C GLN A 52 -7.89 2.66 6.91
N ILE A 53 -8.00 3.78 6.23
CA ILE A 53 -7.14 4.94 6.46
C ILE A 53 -7.89 5.94 7.34
N HIS A 54 -7.27 6.33 8.46
CA HIS A 54 -7.85 7.24 9.44
C HIS A 54 -7.42 8.70 9.23
N ASP A 55 -6.36 8.95 8.47
CA ASP A 55 -5.86 10.29 8.21
C ASP A 55 -5.36 10.39 6.77
N GLU A 56 -6.16 11.04 5.91
CA GLU A 56 -5.87 11.15 4.49
C GLU A 56 -4.68 12.08 4.21
N VAL A 57 -4.43 13.06 5.07
CA VAL A 57 -3.27 13.94 4.92
C VAL A 57 -1.98 13.16 5.11
N LYS A 58 -1.94 12.34 6.16
CA LYS A 58 -0.79 11.48 6.42
C LYS A 58 -0.59 10.45 5.30
N LEU A 59 -1.68 9.93 4.74
CA LEU A 59 -1.61 9.03 3.59
C LEU A 59 -0.94 9.72 2.40
N THR A 60 -1.37 10.93 2.09
CA THR A 60 -0.82 11.70 0.96
C THR A 60 0.69 11.93 1.13
N GLU A 61 1.10 12.35 2.32
CA GLU A 61 2.52 12.57 2.62
C GLU A 61 3.32 11.28 2.52
N HIS A 62 2.78 10.19 3.08
CA HIS A 62 3.43 8.88 3.06
C HIS A 62 3.58 8.38 1.61
N MET A 63 2.56 8.58 0.77
CA MET A 63 2.61 8.11 -0.61
C MET A 63 3.59 8.89 -1.47
N LYS A 64 3.87 10.15 -1.16
CA LYS A 64 4.96 10.87 -1.83
C LYS A 64 6.30 10.18 -1.61
N PHE A 65 6.58 9.82 -0.36
CA PHE A 65 7.79 9.09 0.00
C PHE A 65 7.82 7.70 -0.67
N VAL A 66 6.72 6.96 -0.59
CA VAL A 66 6.62 5.61 -1.15
C VAL A 66 6.81 5.63 -2.67
N ARG A 67 6.18 6.56 -3.37
CA ARG A 67 6.29 6.66 -4.82
C ARG A 67 7.69 7.03 -5.27
N ASP A 68 8.37 7.91 -4.53
CA ASP A 68 9.75 8.25 -4.83
C ASP A 68 10.66 7.02 -4.72
N MET A 69 10.50 6.26 -3.63
CA MET A 69 11.25 5.04 -3.42
C MET A 69 10.89 3.97 -4.46
N ALA A 70 9.60 3.82 -4.74
CA ALA A 70 9.09 2.84 -5.70
C ALA A 70 9.60 3.09 -7.12
N SER A 71 9.69 4.35 -7.54
CA SER A 71 10.18 4.68 -8.88
C SER A 71 11.62 4.23 -9.07
N LYS A 72 12.43 4.28 -8.01
CA LYS A 72 13.82 3.80 -8.05
C LYS A 72 13.90 2.28 -8.14
N MET A 73 12.86 1.57 -7.73
CA MET A 73 12.79 0.11 -7.72
C MET A 73 11.97 -0.46 -8.88
N GLY A 74 11.46 0.40 -9.76
CA GLY A 74 10.62 -0.04 -10.87
C GLY A 74 9.20 -0.44 -10.48
N MET A 75 8.74 -0.03 -9.31
CA MET A 75 7.38 -0.33 -8.84
C MET A 75 6.42 0.81 -9.17
N LYS A 76 5.14 0.47 -9.36
CA LYS A 76 4.07 1.44 -9.64
C LYS A 76 2.89 1.19 -8.71
N HIS A 77 2.34 2.27 -8.16
CA HIS A 77 1.20 2.21 -7.26
C HIS A 77 -0.02 2.87 -7.90
N GLN A 78 -1.16 2.19 -7.81
CA GLN A 78 -2.47 2.76 -8.13
C GLN A 78 -3.28 2.80 -6.84
N ILE A 79 -3.89 3.95 -6.54
CA ILE A 79 -4.63 4.17 -5.30
C ILE A 79 -6.07 4.49 -5.64
N PHE A 80 -6.99 3.78 -4.98
CA PHE A 80 -8.42 3.96 -5.19
C PHE A 80 -9.06 4.31 -3.85
N LYS A 81 -9.77 5.42 -3.79
CA LYS A 81 -10.62 5.75 -2.65
C LYS A 81 -11.97 5.09 -2.86
N LEU A 82 -12.41 4.33 -1.87
CA LEU A 82 -13.69 3.62 -1.91
C LEU A 82 -14.73 4.43 -1.16
N SER A 83 -15.84 4.72 -1.83
CA SER A 83 -16.99 5.37 -1.20
C SER A 83 -18.04 4.31 -0.87
N PRO A 84 -18.82 4.51 0.22
CA PRO A 84 -19.89 3.59 0.55
C PRO A 84 -20.90 3.49 -0.58
N ASP A 85 -21.46 2.29 -0.76
CA ASP A 85 -22.54 2.07 -1.69
C ASP A 85 -23.85 2.43 -0.97
N ASP A 86 -24.60 3.38 -1.52
CA ASP A 86 -25.83 3.90 -0.92
C ASP A 86 -27.08 3.09 -1.29
N ARG A 87 -26.94 2.01 -2.03
CA ARG A 87 -28.07 1.17 -2.42
C ARG A 87 -28.59 0.31 -1.31
#